data_e369a83c55a51027422c8ced69973c0a
#
_entry.id   e369a83c55a51027422c8ced69973c0a
#
_cell.length_a   1.000
_cell.length_b   1.000
_cell.length_c   1.000
_cell.angle_alpha   90.00
_cell.angle_beta   90.00
_cell.angle_gamma   90.00
#
_symmetry.space_group_name_H-M   'P 1'
#
loop_
_entity.id
_entity.type
_entity.pdbx_description
1 polymer ?
#
loop_
_entity_poly.entity_id
_entity_poly.type
_entity_poly.pdbx_seq_one_letter_code
_entity_poly.pdbx_strand_id
1 'polypeptide(L)'
;NPIDQATPESVKQCVEKNEILPTLPQYVNFAEYQQSGGYQLFQDCLSGKRDAESVILELKNSGLRGLGGAGFPVGSKWEIVRKFPEPRLMAVNIDEGEPGTFKDRYYLESDPHRFLEGSLIAAWAVGIKEIYIYLRDEYTAAREILLREIEELQSAFPEILPEIHLRRGAGAYICGEESAMIESI
;
A
#
# COMPACT_ATOMS: atom_id res chain seq x y z
N ASN A 1 -22.35 -13.83 -10.26
CA ASN A 1 -21.27 -13.43 -11.15
C ASN A 1 -21.76 -12.26 -12.02
N PRO A 2 -21.14 -11.04 -11.98
CA PRO A 2 -21.60 -9.90 -12.78
C PRO A 2 -21.70 -10.20 -14.28
N ILE A 3 -20.94 -11.16 -14.78
CA ILE A 3 -20.94 -11.59 -16.20
C ILE A 3 -22.24 -12.30 -16.59
N ASP A 4 -22.92 -12.95 -15.65
CA ASP A 4 -24.16 -13.71 -15.94
C ASP A 4 -25.38 -12.81 -16.20
N GLN A 5 -25.26 -11.50 -15.98
CA GLN A 5 -26.30 -10.49 -16.22
C GLN A 5 -25.96 -9.49 -17.33
N ALA A 6 -24.83 -9.70 -18.02
CA ALA A 6 -24.40 -8.80 -19.09
C ALA A 6 -25.29 -8.97 -20.34
N THR A 7 -26.02 -7.94 -20.73
CA THR A 7 -26.71 -7.86 -22.02
C THR A 7 -25.79 -7.18 -23.06
N PRO A 8 -26.01 -7.42 -24.37
CA PRO A 8 -25.30 -6.72 -25.43
C PRO A 8 -25.35 -5.20 -25.28
N GLU A 9 -26.47 -4.66 -24.82
CA GLU A 9 -26.67 -3.23 -24.58
C GLU A 9 -25.87 -2.74 -23.40
N SER A 10 -25.81 -3.48 -22.29
CA SER A 10 -25.01 -3.11 -21.12
C SER A 10 -23.51 -3.15 -21.41
N VAL A 11 -23.06 -4.14 -22.19
CA VAL A 11 -21.66 -4.22 -22.64
C VAL A 11 -21.32 -3.04 -23.56
N LYS A 12 -22.21 -2.72 -24.51
CA LYS A 12 -22.02 -1.58 -25.41
C LYS A 12 -21.94 -0.25 -24.65
N GLN A 13 -22.83 -0.04 -23.68
CA GLN A 13 -22.81 1.15 -22.83
C GLN A 13 -21.53 1.27 -21.99
N CYS A 14 -21.03 0.16 -21.44
CA CYS A 14 -19.76 0.14 -20.70
C CYS A 14 -18.58 0.48 -21.60
N VAL A 15 -18.55 -0.04 -22.83
CA VAL A 15 -17.49 0.25 -23.81
C VAL A 15 -17.56 1.71 -24.26
N GLU A 16 -18.76 2.25 -24.51
CA GLU A 16 -18.95 3.64 -24.93
C GLU A 16 -18.61 4.66 -23.83
N LYS A 17 -18.87 4.30 -22.56
CA LYS A 17 -18.55 5.16 -21.40
C LYS A 17 -17.11 5.02 -20.90
N ASN A 18 -16.40 4.02 -21.34
CA ASN A 18 -15.05 3.66 -20.85
C ASN A 18 -14.98 3.50 -19.30
N GLU A 19 -16.13 3.18 -18.68
CA GLU A 19 -16.33 3.12 -17.23
C GLU A 19 -16.68 1.69 -16.79
N ILE A 20 -15.75 0.77 -16.93
CA ILE A 20 -15.86 -0.51 -16.21
C ILE A 20 -15.25 -0.30 -14.82
N LEU A 21 -16.03 0.28 -13.92
CA LEU A 21 -15.64 0.32 -12.52
C LEU A 21 -15.79 -1.08 -11.92
N PRO A 22 -14.77 -1.56 -11.21
CA PRO A 22 -14.87 -2.85 -10.53
C PRO A 22 -15.95 -2.79 -9.44
N THR A 23 -16.63 -3.91 -9.21
CA THR A 23 -17.46 -4.05 -8.01
C THR A 23 -16.53 -4.11 -6.81
N LEU A 24 -16.63 -3.13 -5.91
CA LEU A 24 -15.81 -3.09 -4.72
C LEU A 24 -16.36 -4.05 -3.65
N PRO A 25 -15.51 -4.84 -3.00
CA PRO A 25 -15.90 -5.59 -1.81
C PRO A 25 -16.22 -4.63 -0.66
N GLN A 26 -16.86 -5.15 0.38
CA GLN A 26 -16.97 -4.41 1.64
C GLN A 26 -15.59 -4.36 2.30
N TYR A 27 -15.13 -3.17 2.67
CA TYR A 27 -13.84 -2.95 3.32
C TYR A 27 -13.97 -1.92 4.44
N VAL A 28 -12.98 -1.87 5.32
CA VAL A 28 -12.88 -0.86 6.39
C VAL A 28 -12.40 0.46 5.78
N ASN A 29 -13.29 1.44 5.67
CA ASN A 29 -12.95 2.77 5.14
C ASN A 29 -12.24 3.65 6.18
N PHE A 30 -11.80 4.85 5.77
CA PHE A 30 -11.07 5.78 6.63
C PHE A 30 -11.78 6.08 7.94
N ALA A 31 -13.09 6.39 7.89
CA ALA A 31 -13.87 6.74 9.08
C ALA A 31 -14.00 5.56 10.05
N GLU A 32 -14.30 4.38 9.55
CA GLU A 32 -14.39 3.15 10.36
C GLU A 32 -13.04 2.79 10.99
N TYR A 33 -11.95 2.93 10.24
CA TYR A 33 -10.61 2.68 10.75
C TYR A 33 -10.23 3.65 11.87
N GLN A 34 -10.51 4.94 11.71
CA GLN A 34 -10.31 5.94 12.76
C GLN A 34 -11.16 5.67 14.02
N GLN A 35 -12.43 5.31 13.85
CA GLN A 35 -13.30 4.98 14.99
C GLN A 35 -12.81 3.77 15.79
N SER A 36 -12.11 2.84 15.15
CA SER A 36 -11.46 1.71 15.81
C SER A 36 -10.11 2.03 16.46
N GLY A 37 -9.67 3.27 16.42
CA GLY A 37 -8.38 3.73 16.97
C GLY A 37 -7.24 3.75 15.94
N GLY A 38 -7.55 3.59 14.67
CA GLY A 38 -6.58 3.68 13.59
C GLY A 38 -5.95 5.09 13.48
N TYR A 39 -4.74 5.15 12.97
CA TYR A 39 -3.87 6.33 12.87
C TYR A 39 -3.42 6.94 14.20
N GLN A 40 -3.86 6.39 15.36
CA GLN A 40 -3.40 6.90 16.66
C GLN A 40 -1.90 6.69 16.84
N LEU A 41 -1.38 5.53 16.42
CA LEU A 41 0.05 5.24 16.51
C LEU A 41 0.86 6.18 15.59
N PHE A 42 0.39 6.44 14.39
CA PHE A 42 1.02 7.40 13.48
C PHE A 42 1.03 8.82 14.08
N GLN A 43 -0.09 9.27 14.68
CA GLN A 43 -0.17 10.57 15.38
C GLN A 43 0.77 10.63 16.58
N ASP A 44 0.92 9.54 17.33
CA ASP A 44 1.86 9.48 18.46
C ASP A 44 3.33 9.57 17.99
N CYS A 45 3.63 9.03 16.81
CA CYS A 45 4.93 9.22 16.14
C CYS A 45 5.15 10.69 15.76
N LEU A 46 4.19 11.31 15.10
CA LEU A 46 4.28 12.72 14.67
C LEU A 46 4.39 13.70 15.83
N SER A 47 3.69 13.43 16.94
CA SER A 47 3.71 14.27 18.13
C SER A 47 4.95 14.10 19.02
N GLY A 48 5.85 13.17 18.66
CA GLY A 48 7.05 12.87 19.43
C GLY A 48 6.82 12.04 20.70
N LYS A 49 5.64 11.48 20.90
CA LYS A 49 5.40 10.49 21.97
C LYS A 49 6.14 9.17 21.71
N ARG A 50 6.44 8.90 20.47
CA ARG A 50 7.28 7.79 20.02
C ARG A 50 8.45 8.37 19.24
N ASP A 51 9.64 7.82 19.42
CA ASP A 51 10.80 8.13 18.60
C ASP A 51 11.08 6.99 17.62
N ALA A 52 11.76 7.32 16.52
CA ALA A 52 12.00 6.37 15.44
C ALA A 52 12.93 5.21 15.86
N GLU A 53 13.86 5.46 16.76
CA GLU A 53 14.77 4.44 17.29
C GLU A 53 13.99 3.39 18.09
N SER A 54 13.04 3.82 18.94
CA SER A 54 12.20 2.93 19.73
C SER A 54 11.29 2.06 18.83
N VAL A 55 10.72 2.63 17.77
CA VAL A 55 9.90 1.87 16.80
C VAL A 55 10.76 0.84 16.07
N ILE A 56 11.95 1.20 15.61
CA ILE A 56 12.86 0.27 14.94
C ILE A 56 13.31 -0.84 15.90
N LEU A 57 13.60 -0.51 17.16
CA LEU A 57 13.96 -1.51 18.17
C LEU A 57 12.82 -2.47 18.46
N GLU A 58 11.59 -1.97 18.56
CA GLU A 58 10.39 -2.79 18.74
C GLU A 58 10.21 -3.78 17.58
N LEU A 59 10.38 -3.32 16.33
CA LEU A 59 10.37 -4.19 15.15
C LEU A 59 11.48 -5.25 15.17
N LYS A 60 12.68 -4.91 15.64
CA LYS A 60 13.76 -5.90 15.81
C LYS A 60 13.39 -6.95 16.84
N ASN A 61 12.85 -6.51 17.99
CA ASN A 61 12.49 -7.40 19.10
C ASN A 61 11.28 -8.30 18.75
N SER A 62 10.38 -7.83 17.88
CA SER A 62 9.24 -8.63 17.40
C SER A 62 9.65 -9.79 16.50
N GLY A 63 10.87 -9.76 15.94
CA GLY A 63 11.34 -10.75 14.98
C GLY A 63 10.62 -10.70 13.63
N LEU A 64 9.88 -9.63 13.33
CA LEU A 64 9.16 -9.48 12.06
C LEU A 64 10.11 -9.54 10.87
N ARG A 65 9.75 -10.34 9.88
CA ARG A 65 10.50 -10.56 8.64
C ARG A 65 9.65 -10.25 7.42
N GLY A 66 10.32 -9.90 6.33
CA GLY A 66 9.67 -9.77 5.02
C GLY A 66 9.06 -11.10 4.56
N LEU A 67 7.92 -11.02 3.87
CA LEU A 67 7.18 -12.16 3.35
C LEU A 67 7.38 -12.37 1.83
N GLY A 68 8.31 -11.65 1.23
CA GLY A 68 8.64 -11.75 -0.20
C GLY A 68 9.70 -12.82 -0.56
N GLY A 69 9.88 -13.84 0.29
CA GLY A 69 10.80 -14.96 0.04
C GLY A 69 12.14 -14.85 0.78
N ALA A 70 12.82 -13.72 0.75
CA ALA A 70 14.13 -13.55 1.39
C ALA A 70 14.09 -13.54 2.94
N GLY A 71 12.94 -13.24 3.53
CA GLY A 71 12.76 -13.26 4.98
C GLY A 71 13.68 -12.29 5.75
N PHE A 72 14.07 -11.17 5.14
CA PHE A 72 14.98 -10.22 5.79
C PHE A 72 14.30 -9.55 7.00
N PRO A 73 15.01 -9.38 8.16
CA PRO A 73 14.45 -8.75 9.35
C PRO A 73 14.06 -7.27 9.07
N VAL A 74 12.78 -6.92 9.28
CA VAL A 74 12.25 -5.60 8.93
C VAL A 74 12.92 -4.47 9.71
N GLY A 75 13.07 -4.61 11.03
CA GLY A 75 13.72 -3.60 11.86
C GLY A 75 15.18 -3.35 11.48
N SER A 76 15.92 -4.40 11.08
CA SER A 76 17.29 -4.26 10.58
C SER A 76 17.34 -3.55 9.23
N LYS A 77 16.38 -3.83 8.34
CA LYS A 77 16.26 -3.14 7.05
C LYS A 77 16.05 -1.63 7.25
N TRP A 78 15.13 -1.25 8.13
CA TRP A 78 14.85 0.16 8.41
C TRP A 78 16.06 0.88 9.00
N GLU A 79 16.76 0.25 9.95
CA GLU A 79 17.99 0.80 10.52
C GLU A 79 19.09 1.00 9.49
N ILE A 80 19.27 0.05 8.57
CA ILE A 80 20.28 0.14 7.50
C ILE A 80 19.92 1.28 6.54
N VAL A 81 18.69 1.31 6.04
CA VAL A 81 18.25 2.34 5.06
C VAL A 81 18.35 3.73 5.66
N ARG A 82 18.01 3.90 6.94
CA ARG A 82 18.10 5.20 7.63
C ARG A 82 19.52 5.79 7.71
N LYS A 83 20.56 4.97 7.56
CA LYS A 83 21.96 5.41 7.54
C LYS A 83 22.40 5.99 6.18
N PHE A 84 21.65 5.76 5.13
CA PHE A 84 21.95 6.33 3.82
C PHE A 84 21.53 7.80 3.73
N PRO A 85 22.20 8.60 2.87
CA PRO A 85 21.85 10.00 2.68
C PRO A 85 20.44 10.16 2.09
N GLU A 86 19.86 11.33 2.29
CA GLU A 86 18.61 11.73 1.65
C GLU A 86 18.86 12.20 0.19
N PRO A 87 17.83 12.17 -0.68
CA PRO A 87 16.47 11.69 -0.41
C PRO A 87 16.39 10.16 -0.33
N ARG A 88 15.57 9.66 0.60
CA ARG A 88 15.22 8.24 0.68
C ARG A 88 13.83 8.02 0.12
N LEU A 89 13.69 7.00 -0.70
CA LEU A 89 12.43 6.62 -1.35
C LEU A 89 12.00 5.23 -0.88
N MET A 90 10.70 4.96 -0.91
CA MET A 90 10.15 3.66 -0.57
C MET A 90 9.36 3.11 -1.75
N ALA A 91 9.76 1.93 -2.24
CA ALA A 91 8.98 1.14 -3.18
C ALA A 91 8.29 0.01 -2.43
N VAL A 92 6.96 -0.04 -2.51
CA VAL A 92 6.13 -1.10 -1.93
C VAL A 92 5.72 -2.04 -3.06
N ASN A 93 6.28 -3.24 -3.02
CA ASN A 93 6.02 -4.26 -4.02
C ASN A 93 4.71 -4.99 -3.70
N ILE A 94 3.68 -4.75 -4.49
CA ILE A 94 2.39 -5.45 -4.48
C ILE A 94 2.12 -6.06 -5.86
N ASP A 95 3.16 -6.45 -6.56
CA ASP A 95 3.03 -7.26 -7.76
C ASP A 95 2.99 -8.75 -7.38
N GLU A 96 1.89 -9.15 -6.74
CA GLU A 96 1.65 -10.49 -6.22
C GLU A 96 1.34 -11.46 -7.37
N GLY A 97 2.38 -11.80 -8.15
CA GLY A 97 2.29 -12.58 -9.37
C GLY A 97 2.34 -14.09 -9.18
N GLU A 98 2.68 -14.59 -7.99
CA GLU A 98 2.81 -16.02 -7.71
C GLU A 98 1.45 -16.72 -7.79
N PRO A 99 1.32 -17.82 -8.60
CA PRO A 99 0.05 -18.52 -8.74
C PRO A 99 -0.53 -19.01 -7.40
N GLY A 100 -1.81 -18.70 -7.15
CA GLY A 100 -2.51 -19.06 -5.92
C GLY A 100 -2.23 -18.15 -4.73
N THR A 101 -1.42 -17.10 -4.87
CA THR A 101 -1.14 -16.13 -3.81
C THR A 101 -2.10 -14.94 -3.92
N PHE A 102 -2.70 -14.57 -2.80
CA PHE A 102 -3.65 -13.45 -2.69
C PHE A 102 -3.62 -12.78 -1.30
N LYS A 103 -2.50 -12.87 -0.58
CA LYS A 103 -2.36 -12.28 0.76
C LYS A 103 -2.43 -10.76 0.72
N ASP A 104 -1.75 -10.13 -0.25
CA ASP A 104 -1.72 -8.67 -0.38
C ASP A 104 -3.08 -8.15 -0.83
N ARG A 105 -3.67 -8.78 -1.83
CA ARG A 105 -5.03 -8.49 -2.29
C ARG A 105 -6.05 -8.55 -1.16
N TYR A 106 -5.99 -9.60 -0.34
CA TYR A 106 -6.92 -9.79 0.77
C TYR A 106 -6.90 -8.61 1.74
N TYR A 107 -5.70 -8.17 2.15
CA TYR A 107 -5.58 -7.04 3.07
C TYR A 107 -5.99 -5.72 2.44
N LEU A 108 -5.61 -5.46 1.19
CA LEU A 108 -5.96 -4.22 0.50
C LEU A 108 -7.47 -4.10 0.23
N GLU A 109 -8.15 -5.23 -0.01
CA GLU A 109 -9.58 -5.27 -0.26
C GLU A 109 -10.42 -5.41 1.03
N SER A 110 -9.82 -5.62 2.20
CA SER A 110 -10.53 -5.71 3.48
C SER A 110 -10.18 -4.61 4.48
N ASP A 111 -8.91 -4.26 4.66
CA ASP A 111 -8.41 -3.28 5.63
C ASP A 111 -7.23 -2.48 5.03
N PRO A 112 -7.48 -1.63 4.01
CA PRO A 112 -6.44 -0.87 3.32
C PRO A 112 -5.71 0.10 4.25
N HIS A 113 -6.38 0.62 5.28
CA HIS A 113 -5.81 1.62 6.17
C HIS A 113 -4.74 1.07 7.10
N ARG A 114 -4.80 -0.21 7.45
CA ARG A 114 -3.71 -0.86 8.20
C ARG A 114 -2.41 -0.88 7.39
N PHE A 115 -2.52 -1.14 6.08
CA PHE A 115 -1.40 -1.04 5.16
C PHE A 115 -0.90 0.39 5.01
N LEU A 116 -1.81 1.35 4.81
CA LEU A 116 -1.47 2.77 4.64
C LEU A 116 -0.83 3.34 5.91
N GLU A 117 -1.39 3.12 7.10
CA GLU A 117 -0.79 3.56 8.37
C GLU A 117 0.59 2.94 8.59
N GLY A 118 0.75 1.64 8.34
CA GLY A 118 2.04 0.97 8.43
C GLY A 118 3.09 1.56 7.48
N SER A 119 2.68 1.93 6.27
CA SER A 119 3.55 2.60 5.29
C SER A 119 3.96 4.00 5.73
N LEU A 120 3.05 4.76 6.34
CA LEU A 120 3.33 6.09 6.88
C LEU A 120 4.27 6.04 8.09
N ILE A 121 4.06 5.08 9.01
CA ILE A 121 4.97 4.87 10.15
C ILE A 121 6.36 4.48 9.66
N ALA A 122 6.45 3.63 8.64
CA ALA A 122 7.71 3.26 8.02
C ALA A 122 8.40 4.47 7.37
N ALA A 123 7.65 5.28 6.63
CA ALA A 123 8.15 6.48 5.99
C ALA A 123 8.69 7.48 7.02
N TRP A 124 7.94 7.72 8.09
CA TRP A 124 8.36 8.58 9.19
C TRP A 124 9.61 8.05 9.90
N ALA A 125 9.63 6.77 10.27
CA ALA A 125 10.74 6.18 11.03
C ALA A 125 12.04 6.14 10.23
N VAL A 126 11.97 5.96 8.91
CA VAL A 126 13.15 5.86 8.03
C VAL A 126 13.53 7.22 7.41
N GLY A 127 12.62 8.19 7.42
CA GLY A 127 12.78 9.49 6.75
C GLY A 127 12.63 9.36 5.23
N ILE A 128 11.56 8.73 4.81
CA ILE A 128 11.19 8.55 3.40
C ILE A 128 10.48 9.81 2.90
N LYS A 129 10.88 10.29 1.74
CA LYS A 129 10.27 11.46 1.10
C LYS A 129 9.09 11.10 0.21
N GLU A 130 9.17 10.00 -0.51
CA GLU A 130 8.15 9.56 -1.47
C GLU A 130 7.92 8.06 -1.36
N ILE A 131 6.65 7.65 -1.47
CA ILE A 131 6.21 6.25 -1.44
C ILE A 131 5.67 5.88 -2.81
N TYR A 132 6.23 4.86 -3.41
CA TYR A 132 5.76 4.27 -4.66
C TYR A 132 5.10 2.93 -4.37
N ILE A 133 3.78 2.86 -4.49
CA ILE A 133 3.00 1.63 -4.33
C ILE A 133 2.86 1.00 -5.71
N TYR A 134 3.60 -0.06 -5.97
CA TYR A 134 3.57 -0.79 -7.24
C TYR A 134 2.57 -1.94 -7.13
N LEU A 135 1.39 -1.73 -7.69
CA LEU A 135 0.24 -2.63 -7.58
C LEU A 135 0.06 -3.46 -8.84
N ARG A 136 -0.09 -4.76 -8.69
CA ARG A 136 -0.41 -5.69 -9.77
C ARG A 136 -1.61 -5.19 -10.59
N ASP A 137 -1.49 -5.23 -11.91
CA ASP A 137 -2.47 -4.66 -12.84
C ASP A 137 -3.87 -5.28 -12.72
N GLU A 138 -3.94 -6.56 -12.43
CA GLU A 138 -5.19 -7.31 -12.31
C GLU A 138 -5.99 -6.98 -11.03
N TYR A 139 -5.40 -6.26 -10.08
CA TYR A 139 -6.05 -5.91 -8.81
C TYR A 139 -6.87 -4.62 -8.92
N THR A 140 -7.82 -4.60 -9.84
CA THR A 140 -8.62 -3.41 -10.17
C THR A 140 -9.44 -2.89 -9.00
N ALA A 141 -10.03 -3.79 -8.17
CA ALA A 141 -10.78 -3.39 -6.98
C ALA A 141 -9.86 -2.78 -5.91
N ALA A 142 -8.73 -3.41 -5.60
CA ALA A 142 -7.76 -2.87 -4.66
C ALA A 142 -7.21 -1.51 -5.13
N ARG A 143 -7.01 -1.33 -6.44
CA ARG A 143 -6.57 -0.06 -7.02
C ARG A 143 -7.61 1.06 -6.78
N GLU A 144 -8.86 0.79 -7.04
CA GLU A 144 -9.94 1.75 -6.84
C GLU A 144 -10.10 2.12 -5.36
N ILE A 145 -10.01 1.13 -4.46
CA ILE A 145 -10.02 1.37 -3.01
C ILE A 145 -8.85 2.26 -2.61
N LEU A 146 -7.62 1.92 -3.02
CA LEU A 146 -6.45 2.71 -2.66
C LEU A 146 -6.51 4.16 -3.19
N LEU A 147 -7.02 4.37 -4.40
CA LEU A 147 -7.20 5.74 -4.93
C LEU A 147 -8.10 6.58 -4.03
N ARG A 148 -9.25 6.04 -3.62
CA ARG A 148 -10.21 6.71 -2.74
C ARG A 148 -9.63 6.97 -1.36
N GLU A 149 -9.05 5.95 -0.75
CA GLU A 149 -8.59 6.04 0.64
C GLU A 149 -7.29 6.85 0.77
N ILE A 150 -6.46 6.92 -0.26
CA ILE A 150 -5.31 7.85 -0.30
C ILE A 150 -5.80 9.31 -0.39
N GLU A 151 -6.85 9.60 -1.16
CA GLU A 151 -7.43 10.95 -1.25
C GLU A 151 -8.02 11.40 0.11
N GLU A 152 -8.77 10.51 0.78
CA GLU A 152 -9.28 10.75 2.14
C GLU A 152 -8.14 10.98 3.14
N LEU A 153 -7.10 10.17 3.07
CA LEU A 153 -5.94 10.28 3.93
C LEU A 153 -5.19 11.61 3.72
N GLN A 154 -4.98 12.02 2.47
CA GLN A 154 -4.35 13.30 2.14
C GLN A 154 -5.18 14.49 2.62
N SER A 155 -6.50 14.38 2.56
CA SER A 155 -7.42 15.40 3.08
C SER A 155 -7.38 15.51 4.61
N ALA A 156 -7.19 14.37 5.30
CA ALA A 156 -7.14 14.32 6.76
C ALA A 156 -5.78 14.77 7.35
N PHE A 157 -4.69 14.62 6.61
CA PHE A 157 -3.33 14.95 7.04
C PHE A 157 -2.61 15.86 6.02
N PRO A 158 -3.12 17.06 5.75
CA PRO A 158 -2.55 17.94 4.75
C PRO A 158 -1.11 18.34 5.11
N GLU A 159 -0.23 18.37 4.13
CA GLU A 159 1.19 18.82 4.24
C GLU A 159 2.10 17.96 5.16
N ILE A 160 1.54 16.89 5.78
CA ILE A 160 2.30 16.05 6.72
C ILE A 160 2.79 14.77 6.05
N LEU A 161 2.05 14.29 5.06
CA LEU A 161 2.32 13.01 4.41
C LEU A 161 3.47 13.11 3.41
N PRO A 162 4.26 12.03 3.26
CA PRO A 162 5.12 11.89 2.09
C PRO A 162 4.28 11.88 0.81
N GLU A 163 4.89 12.20 -0.32
CA GLU A 163 4.20 12.05 -1.61
C GLU A 163 3.94 10.56 -1.87
N ILE A 164 2.68 10.22 -2.20
CA ILE A 164 2.25 8.83 -2.41
C ILE A 164 1.88 8.64 -3.88
N HIS A 165 2.61 7.76 -4.55
CA HIS A 165 2.40 7.41 -5.95
C HIS A 165 1.84 5.99 -6.04
N LEU A 166 0.61 5.84 -6.53
CA LEU A 166 0.04 4.54 -6.87
C LEU A 166 0.37 4.22 -8.34
N ARG A 167 1.22 3.22 -8.57
CA ARG A 167 1.68 2.77 -9.87
C ARG A 167 0.99 1.47 -10.28
N ARG A 168 0.59 1.38 -11.53
CA ARG A 168 0.06 0.16 -12.14
C ARG A 168 1.21 -0.72 -12.58
N GLY A 169 1.23 -1.98 -12.15
CA GLY A 169 2.17 -2.97 -12.65
C GLY A 169 2.00 -3.22 -14.15
N ALA A 170 3.07 -3.69 -14.81
CA ALA A 170 3.04 -3.93 -16.24
C ALA A 170 2.34 -5.24 -16.65
N GLY A 171 1.73 -5.96 -15.72
CA GLY A 171 0.96 -7.18 -16.00
C GLY A 171 1.80 -8.42 -16.34
N ALA A 172 3.06 -8.46 -15.93
CA ALA A 172 3.94 -9.59 -16.14
C ALA A 172 4.52 -10.10 -14.81
N TYR A 173 4.61 -11.42 -14.64
CA TYR A 173 5.14 -12.07 -13.42
C TYR A 173 6.52 -11.52 -13.01
N ILE A 174 7.39 -11.27 -14.00
CA ILE A 174 8.75 -10.76 -13.75
C ILE A 174 8.76 -9.40 -13.06
N CYS A 175 7.69 -8.61 -13.15
CA CYS A 175 7.62 -7.27 -12.55
C CYS A 175 7.61 -7.29 -11.02
N GLY A 176 7.35 -8.45 -10.39
CA GLY A 176 7.53 -8.66 -8.95
C GLY A 176 8.98 -8.81 -8.50
N GLU A 177 9.91 -9.00 -9.44
CA GLU A 177 11.34 -9.02 -9.16
C GLU A 177 11.84 -7.57 -8.97
N GLU A 178 12.71 -7.35 -7.99
CA GLU A 178 13.11 -6.02 -7.50
C GLU A 178 13.64 -5.11 -8.61
N SER A 179 14.56 -5.60 -9.45
CA SER A 179 15.16 -4.78 -10.50
C SER A 179 14.15 -4.45 -11.62
N ALA A 180 13.33 -5.42 -12.01
CA ALA A 180 12.28 -5.23 -13.01
C ALA A 180 11.20 -4.26 -12.51
N MET A 181 10.82 -4.34 -11.24
CA MET A 181 9.89 -3.41 -10.63
C MET A 181 10.44 -1.98 -10.64
N ILE A 182 11.70 -1.78 -10.25
CA ILE A 182 12.35 -0.46 -10.20
C ILE A 182 12.44 0.15 -11.61
N GLU A 183 12.70 -0.64 -12.64
CA GLU A 183 12.69 -0.15 -14.03
C GLU A 183 11.28 0.19 -14.53
N SER A 184 10.24 -0.42 -13.97
CA SER A 184 8.83 -0.26 -14.35
C SER A 184 8.14 0.92 -13.65
N ILE A 185 8.63 1.36 -12.49
CA ILE A 185 8.09 2.49 -11.72
C ILE A 185 8.30 3.81 -12.46
#